data_b082cf08426cd100aa791f9eab14f272
#
_entry.id   b082cf08426cd100aa791f9eab14f272
#
_cell.length_a   1.000
_cell.length_b   1.000
_cell.length_c   1.000
_cell.angle_alpha   90.00
_cell.angle_beta   90.00
_cell.angle_gamma   90.00
#
_symmetry.space_group_name_H-M   'P 1'
#
loop_
_entity.id
_entity.type
_entity.pdbx_description
1 polymer ?
#
loop_
_entity_poly.entity_id
_entity_poly.type
_entity_poly.pdbx_seq_one_letter_code
_entity_poly.pdbx_strand_id
1 'polypeptide(L)'
;MEYESPTGTLPLPTMPQPNLSPSYPPVRLPPPSRVPWVLTVAVVGLAGYGAYWGYGERARLMAKVDATKGLVREAVAKGQSLERQLSEVQAEKEALEADKAALTAARDNLAKSVEEKSSELGALKDTTDKLKEKMKYEIAKGDIQLTESGGKLRVGLVDKILFDSGEAAVSKRGEGVLARVCAVLASIEDRQIQVSGHTDNEPISEKLKHQYPTNWELSVARATNVVRFLQEEASVPADRLVASGYGEYQPIGSNRTAAGRAKNRRIELLLTPSLAPKRISKAALKDRHKPEKKHAAAAKSGKRHRR
;
A
#
# COMPACT_ATOMS: atom_id res chain seq x y z
N MET A 1 24.87 -26.92 -52.00
CA MET A 1 26.01 -27.85 -51.99
C MET A 1 25.44 -29.21 -52.26
N GLU A 2 25.49 -29.54 -53.54
CA GLU A 2 25.07 -30.82 -54.11
C GLU A 2 26.14 -31.84 -53.80
N TYR A 3 25.76 -33.03 -53.38
CA TYR A 3 26.68 -34.17 -53.17
C TYR A 3 26.35 -35.20 -54.24
N GLU A 4 27.18 -35.21 -55.29
CA GLU A 4 27.16 -36.22 -56.31
C GLU A 4 27.67 -37.55 -55.79
N SER A 5 26.94 -38.63 -56.10
CA SER A 5 27.35 -40.02 -55.91
C SER A 5 28.11 -40.53 -57.12
N PRO A 6 29.25 -41.12 -56.98
CA PRO A 6 29.91 -41.74 -58.10
C PRO A 6 29.43 -43.20 -58.30
N THR A 7 28.80 -43.44 -59.44
CA THR A 7 28.53 -44.77 -59.98
C THR A 7 29.80 -45.36 -60.56
N GLY A 8 30.35 -46.34 -59.88
CA GLY A 8 31.48 -47.17 -60.43
C GLY A 8 31.04 -48.63 -60.58
N THR A 9 30.64 -48.95 -61.77
CA THR A 9 30.44 -50.36 -62.17
C THR A 9 31.76 -51.03 -62.51
N LEU A 10 32.14 -52.03 -61.71
CA LEU A 10 33.25 -52.94 -62.01
C LEU A 10 32.77 -54.13 -62.87
N PRO A 11 33.43 -54.49 -63.93
CA PRO A 11 33.05 -55.66 -64.75
C PRO A 11 33.42 -56.96 -64.05
N LEU A 12 32.46 -57.93 -64.05
CA LEU A 12 32.66 -59.29 -63.59
C LEU A 12 33.50 -60.11 -64.50
N PRO A 13 34.37 -60.94 -64.01
CA PRO A 13 35.19 -61.84 -64.88
C PRO A 13 34.35 -63.00 -65.47
N THR A 14 34.46 -63.20 -66.76
CA THR A 14 33.90 -64.35 -67.51
C THR A 14 34.57 -65.63 -67.09
N MET A 15 33.82 -66.59 -66.52
CA MET A 15 34.31 -67.98 -66.31
C MET A 15 34.04 -68.83 -67.51
N PRO A 16 34.97 -69.71 -67.85
CA PRO A 16 34.80 -70.61 -68.98
C PRO A 16 33.78 -71.73 -68.64
N GLN A 17 32.96 -72.05 -69.64
CA GLN A 17 31.95 -73.14 -69.56
C GLN A 17 32.64 -74.51 -69.65
N PRO A 18 32.41 -75.42 -68.76
CA PRO A 18 32.80 -76.83 -68.96
C PRO A 18 31.78 -77.56 -69.82
N ASN A 19 32.30 -78.12 -70.90
CA ASN A 19 31.58 -78.98 -71.80
C ASN A 19 31.52 -80.40 -71.22
N LEU A 20 30.36 -80.79 -70.66
CA LEU A 20 30.12 -82.16 -70.17
C LEU A 20 28.74 -82.62 -70.62
N SER A 21 28.79 -83.42 -71.70
CA SER A 21 27.66 -84.32 -72.02
C SER A 21 27.93 -85.68 -71.33
N PRO A 22 27.16 -86.05 -70.39
CA PRO A 22 26.91 -87.47 -70.12
C PRO A 22 25.49 -87.80 -70.49
N SER A 23 25.36 -88.72 -71.40
CA SER A 23 24.14 -89.42 -71.75
C SER A 23 23.69 -90.36 -70.59
N TYR A 24 22.69 -89.97 -69.82
CA TYR A 24 22.02 -90.87 -68.90
C TYR A 24 20.74 -91.42 -69.54
N PRO A 25 20.43 -92.69 -69.33
CA PRO A 25 19.16 -93.27 -69.82
C PRO A 25 17.94 -92.65 -69.04
N PRO A 26 16.79 -92.58 -69.67
CA PRO A 26 15.56 -91.98 -69.04
C PRO A 26 15.13 -92.78 -67.80
N VAL A 27 15.16 -92.11 -66.65
CA VAL A 27 14.57 -92.69 -65.43
C VAL A 27 13.05 -92.61 -65.56
N ARG A 28 12.37 -93.74 -65.66
CA ARG A 28 10.91 -93.90 -65.58
C ARG A 28 10.49 -93.67 -64.15
N LEU A 29 9.92 -92.50 -63.87
CA LEU A 29 9.22 -92.25 -62.56
C LEU A 29 7.93 -93.09 -62.48
N PRO A 30 7.67 -93.66 -61.30
CA PRO A 30 6.42 -94.34 -61.07
C PRO A 30 5.23 -93.40 -61.11
N PRO A 31 4.00 -93.78 -61.49
CA PRO A 31 2.86 -92.91 -61.54
C PRO A 31 2.54 -92.37 -60.15
N PRO A 32 2.15 -91.08 -60.00
CA PRO A 32 1.90 -90.46 -58.73
C PRO A 32 0.71 -91.17 -58.01
N SER A 33 1.04 -91.67 -56.85
CA SER A 33 0.01 -92.31 -55.99
C SER A 33 -1.01 -91.22 -55.58
N ARG A 34 -2.32 -91.46 -55.70
CA ARG A 34 -3.41 -90.51 -55.39
C ARG A 34 -3.55 -90.18 -53.89
N VAL A 35 -2.75 -90.84 -52.99
CA VAL A 35 -2.80 -90.68 -51.55
C VAL A 35 -2.20 -89.42 -50.99
N PRO A 36 -1.15 -88.71 -51.54
CA PRO A 36 -0.56 -87.57 -50.94
C PRO A 36 -1.42 -86.25 -51.08
N TRP A 37 -2.27 -86.14 -52.07
CA TRP A 37 -3.02 -84.91 -52.23
C TRP A 37 -4.21 -84.70 -51.28
N VAL A 38 -4.81 -85.86 -50.82
CA VAL A 38 -5.91 -85.79 -49.84
C VAL A 38 -5.32 -85.37 -48.47
N LEU A 39 -4.15 -85.85 -48.10
CA LEU A 39 -3.45 -85.44 -46.92
C LEU A 39 -3.08 -83.95 -46.95
N THR A 40 -2.60 -83.47 -48.07
CA THR A 40 -2.28 -82.06 -48.21
C THR A 40 -3.50 -81.14 -48.15
N VAL A 41 -4.63 -81.53 -48.75
CA VAL A 41 -5.88 -80.78 -48.60
C VAL A 41 -6.41 -80.79 -47.16
N ALA A 42 -6.28 -81.95 -46.44
CA ALA A 42 -6.67 -82.06 -45.04
C ALA A 42 -5.79 -81.16 -44.14
N VAL A 43 -4.46 -81.15 -44.34
CA VAL A 43 -3.52 -80.23 -43.60
C VAL A 43 -3.78 -78.81 -43.89
N VAL A 44 -4.01 -78.42 -45.14
CA VAL A 44 -4.33 -77.00 -45.53
C VAL A 44 -5.69 -76.60 -44.98
N GLY A 45 -6.70 -77.52 -44.96
CA GLY A 45 -8.00 -77.31 -44.34
C GLY A 45 -7.91 -77.09 -42.84
N LEU A 46 -7.17 -77.91 -42.11
CA LEU A 46 -6.96 -77.80 -40.68
C LEU A 46 -6.15 -76.51 -40.35
N ALA A 47 -5.11 -76.18 -41.15
CA ALA A 47 -4.36 -74.98 -40.99
C ALA A 47 -5.21 -73.74 -41.25
N GLY A 48 -6.06 -73.78 -42.29
CA GLY A 48 -7.04 -72.72 -42.59
C GLY A 48 -8.09 -72.54 -41.49
N TYR A 49 -8.61 -73.65 -40.95
CA TYR A 49 -9.56 -73.62 -39.84
C TYR A 49 -8.90 -73.04 -38.57
N GLY A 50 -7.68 -73.46 -38.24
CA GLY A 50 -6.92 -72.98 -37.10
C GLY A 50 -6.61 -71.48 -37.25
N ALA A 51 -6.22 -71.06 -38.46
CA ALA A 51 -6.00 -69.64 -38.77
C ALA A 51 -7.25 -68.81 -38.67
N TYR A 52 -8.38 -69.30 -39.18
CA TYR A 52 -9.69 -68.63 -39.10
C TYR A 52 -10.16 -68.51 -37.60
N TRP A 53 -10.03 -69.55 -36.85
CA TRP A 53 -10.38 -69.54 -35.41
C TRP A 53 -9.45 -68.64 -34.62
N GLY A 54 -8.16 -68.72 -34.83
CA GLY A 54 -7.15 -67.85 -34.20
C GLY A 54 -7.31 -66.37 -34.60
N TYR A 55 -7.77 -66.05 -35.80
CA TYR A 55 -8.06 -64.69 -36.22
C TYR A 55 -9.29 -64.13 -35.49
N GLY A 56 -10.33 -64.93 -35.31
CA GLY A 56 -11.53 -64.51 -34.53
C GLY A 56 -11.24 -64.28 -33.05
N GLU A 57 -10.44 -65.14 -32.44
CA GLU A 57 -10.03 -64.94 -31.03
C GLU A 57 -9.14 -63.72 -30.82
N ARG A 58 -8.18 -63.52 -31.74
CA ARG A 58 -7.37 -62.26 -31.75
C ARG A 58 -8.19 -61.00 -31.91
N ALA A 59 -9.18 -61.02 -32.79
CA ALA A 59 -10.08 -59.88 -33.00
C ALA A 59 -10.88 -59.55 -31.74
N ARG A 60 -11.39 -60.58 -31.03
CA ARG A 60 -12.10 -60.43 -29.74
C ARG A 60 -11.22 -59.88 -28.66
N LEU A 61 -9.96 -60.36 -28.54
CA LEU A 61 -8.98 -59.86 -27.58
C LEU A 61 -8.58 -58.44 -27.89
N MET A 62 -8.34 -58.07 -29.15
CA MET A 62 -8.05 -56.69 -29.57
C MET A 62 -9.21 -55.76 -29.21
N ALA A 63 -10.44 -56.13 -29.48
CA ALA A 63 -11.61 -55.32 -29.09
C ALA A 63 -11.70 -55.09 -27.55
N LYS A 64 -11.41 -56.14 -26.76
CA LYS A 64 -11.35 -55.96 -25.31
C LYS A 64 -10.20 -55.03 -24.86
N VAL A 65 -9.03 -55.15 -25.48
CA VAL A 65 -7.89 -54.29 -25.19
C VAL A 65 -8.20 -52.85 -25.55
N ASP A 66 -8.85 -52.60 -26.69
CA ASP A 66 -9.22 -51.25 -27.10
C ASP A 66 -10.30 -50.63 -26.23
N ALA A 67 -11.28 -51.44 -25.78
CA ALA A 67 -12.29 -51.00 -24.81
C ALA A 67 -11.64 -50.64 -23.45
N THR A 68 -10.70 -51.46 -22.94
CA THR A 68 -9.99 -51.16 -21.70
C THR A 68 -9.08 -49.94 -21.84
N LYS A 69 -8.42 -49.75 -22.98
CA LYS A 69 -7.65 -48.54 -23.29
C LYS A 69 -8.54 -47.29 -23.29
N GLY A 70 -9.75 -47.40 -23.79
CA GLY A 70 -10.75 -46.30 -23.74
C GLY A 70 -11.06 -45.92 -22.28
N LEU A 71 -11.40 -46.89 -21.43
CA LEU A 71 -11.69 -46.63 -20.02
C LEU A 71 -10.49 -46.05 -19.26
N VAL A 72 -9.28 -46.56 -19.54
CA VAL A 72 -8.06 -46.00 -18.93
C VAL A 72 -7.82 -44.54 -19.36
N ARG A 73 -8.01 -44.22 -20.63
CA ARG A 73 -7.89 -42.82 -21.11
C ARG A 73 -8.89 -41.91 -20.45
N GLU A 74 -10.12 -42.33 -20.32
CA GLU A 74 -11.17 -41.56 -19.63
C GLU A 74 -10.83 -41.36 -18.12
N ALA A 75 -10.38 -42.40 -17.46
CA ALA A 75 -9.97 -42.34 -16.04
C ALA A 75 -8.78 -41.37 -15.85
N VAL A 76 -7.78 -41.43 -16.76
CA VAL A 76 -6.62 -40.52 -16.74
C VAL A 76 -7.05 -39.08 -16.99
N ALA A 77 -7.91 -38.82 -17.97
CA ALA A 77 -8.43 -37.51 -18.25
C ALA A 77 -9.21 -36.94 -17.07
N LYS A 78 -10.04 -37.77 -16.43
CA LYS A 78 -10.78 -37.36 -15.21
C LYS A 78 -9.83 -37.09 -14.03
N GLY A 79 -8.79 -37.91 -13.86
CA GLY A 79 -7.74 -37.68 -12.87
C GLY A 79 -7.05 -36.32 -13.06
N GLN A 80 -6.63 -36.03 -14.30
CA GLN A 80 -6.00 -34.72 -14.63
C GLN A 80 -6.94 -33.53 -14.43
N SER A 81 -8.23 -33.67 -14.70
CA SER A 81 -9.21 -32.60 -14.45
C SER A 81 -9.39 -32.34 -12.94
N LEU A 82 -9.43 -33.41 -12.13
CA LEU A 82 -9.51 -33.30 -10.67
C LEU A 82 -8.25 -32.68 -10.06
N GLU A 83 -7.08 -33.03 -10.56
CA GLU A 83 -5.81 -32.42 -10.12
C GLU A 83 -5.79 -30.91 -10.41
N ARG A 84 -6.28 -30.47 -11.58
CA ARG A 84 -6.40 -29.04 -11.91
C ARG A 84 -7.37 -28.34 -10.97
N GLN A 85 -8.55 -28.92 -10.74
CA GLN A 85 -9.53 -28.35 -9.80
C GLN A 85 -8.96 -28.26 -8.38
N LEU A 86 -8.22 -29.27 -7.94
CA LEU A 86 -7.56 -29.27 -6.63
C LEU A 86 -6.53 -28.14 -6.54
N SER A 87 -5.71 -27.92 -7.57
CA SER A 87 -4.73 -26.85 -7.61
C SER A 87 -5.38 -25.45 -7.62
N GLU A 88 -6.50 -25.27 -8.35
CA GLU A 88 -7.28 -24.05 -8.36
C GLU A 88 -7.86 -23.72 -6.99
N VAL A 89 -8.51 -24.71 -6.35
CA VAL A 89 -9.08 -24.54 -5.00
C VAL A 89 -8.00 -24.27 -3.95
N GLN A 90 -6.83 -24.90 -4.08
CA GLN A 90 -5.70 -24.62 -3.19
C GLN A 90 -5.19 -23.19 -3.35
N ALA A 91 -5.03 -22.73 -4.59
CA ALA A 91 -4.62 -21.35 -4.87
C ALA A 91 -5.65 -20.32 -4.36
N GLU A 92 -6.94 -20.58 -4.56
CA GLU A 92 -8.01 -19.74 -4.04
C GLU A 92 -8.02 -19.69 -2.50
N LYS A 93 -7.80 -20.85 -1.86
CA LYS A 93 -7.68 -20.93 -0.40
C LYS A 93 -6.51 -20.11 0.13
N GLU A 94 -5.33 -20.22 -0.49
CA GLU A 94 -4.14 -19.44 -0.11
C GLU A 94 -4.38 -17.92 -0.29
N ALA A 95 -5.00 -17.51 -1.39
CA ALA A 95 -5.38 -16.13 -1.63
C ALA A 95 -6.35 -15.61 -0.56
N LEU A 96 -7.37 -16.41 -0.23
CA LEU A 96 -8.37 -16.06 0.79
C LEU A 96 -7.75 -15.96 2.20
N GLU A 97 -6.80 -16.84 2.54
CA GLU A 97 -6.05 -16.75 3.80
C GLU A 97 -5.17 -15.51 3.86
N ALA A 98 -4.53 -15.11 2.76
CA ALA A 98 -3.76 -13.88 2.66
C ALA A 98 -4.66 -12.63 2.83
N ASP A 99 -5.79 -12.59 2.16
CA ASP A 99 -6.78 -11.51 2.29
C ASP A 99 -7.32 -11.41 3.71
N LYS A 100 -7.63 -12.54 4.34
CA LYS A 100 -8.07 -12.60 5.73
C LYS A 100 -7.01 -12.05 6.68
N ALA A 101 -5.74 -12.39 6.46
CA ALA A 101 -4.63 -11.86 7.26
C ALA A 101 -4.47 -10.34 7.07
N ALA A 102 -4.56 -9.85 5.83
CA ALA A 102 -4.51 -8.41 5.51
C ALA A 102 -5.67 -7.64 6.15
N LEU A 103 -6.89 -8.15 6.04
CA LEU A 103 -8.07 -7.54 6.67
C LEU A 103 -7.97 -7.54 8.19
N THR A 104 -7.44 -8.59 8.80
CA THR A 104 -7.24 -8.66 10.25
C THR A 104 -6.23 -7.60 10.70
N ALA A 105 -5.10 -7.47 9.99
CA ALA A 105 -4.10 -6.44 10.27
C ALA A 105 -4.67 -5.01 10.09
N ALA A 106 -5.45 -4.79 9.04
CA ALA A 106 -6.12 -3.51 8.81
C ALA A 106 -7.12 -3.18 9.92
N ARG A 107 -7.92 -4.16 10.37
CA ARG A 107 -8.85 -4.01 11.49
C ARG A 107 -8.12 -3.64 12.79
N ASP A 108 -7.01 -4.32 13.09
CA ASP A 108 -6.26 -4.09 14.33
C ASP A 108 -5.58 -2.71 14.32
N ASN A 109 -5.08 -2.26 13.16
CA ASN A 109 -4.56 -0.90 13.00
C ASN A 109 -5.67 0.15 13.16
N LEU A 110 -6.84 -0.09 12.59
CA LEU A 110 -7.99 0.80 12.74
C LEU A 110 -8.47 0.86 14.20
N ALA A 111 -8.54 -0.28 14.89
CA ALA A 111 -8.91 -0.34 16.30
C ALA A 111 -7.97 0.48 17.17
N LYS A 112 -6.64 0.38 16.96
CA LYS A 112 -5.64 1.23 17.63
C LYS A 112 -5.85 2.71 17.34
N SER A 113 -6.09 3.06 16.07
CA SER A 113 -6.34 4.45 15.68
C SER A 113 -7.62 5.02 16.32
N VAL A 114 -8.67 4.22 16.44
CA VAL A 114 -9.92 4.61 17.13
C VAL A 114 -9.66 4.83 18.62
N GLU A 115 -8.91 3.95 19.27
CA GLU A 115 -8.56 4.08 20.69
C GLU A 115 -7.73 5.35 20.96
N GLU A 116 -6.70 5.60 20.13
CA GLU A 116 -5.90 6.82 20.20
C GLU A 116 -6.77 8.08 20.05
N LYS A 117 -7.67 8.09 19.06
CA LYS A 117 -8.57 9.22 18.81
C LYS A 117 -9.60 9.41 19.93
N SER A 118 -10.10 8.33 20.51
CA SER A 118 -11.03 8.40 21.64
C SER A 118 -10.36 8.99 22.88
N SER A 119 -9.11 8.59 23.15
CA SER A 119 -8.30 9.14 24.23
C SER A 119 -8.00 10.64 24.03
N GLU A 120 -7.61 11.04 22.81
CA GLU A 120 -7.40 12.46 22.47
C GLU A 120 -8.67 13.30 22.68
N LEU A 121 -9.84 12.78 22.27
CA LEU A 121 -11.11 13.46 22.46
C LEU A 121 -11.50 13.56 23.93
N GLY A 122 -11.23 12.52 24.73
CA GLY A 122 -11.44 12.54 26.17
C GLY A 122 -10.60 13.64 26.85
N ALA A 123 -9.32 13.71 26.57
CA ALA A 123 -8.43 14.75 27.11
C ALA A 123 -8.85 16.17 26.69
N LEU A 124 -9.34 16.33 25.45
CA LEU A 124 -9.85 17.62 24.95
C LEU A 124 -11.11 18.05 25.71
N LYS A 125 -12.03 17.11 25.94
CA LYS A 125 -13.25 17.35 26.71
C LYS A 125 -12.93 17.76 28.15
N ASP A 126 -12.04 17.03 28.82
CA ASP A 126 -11.60 17.37 30.19
C ASP A 126 -10.99 18.78 30.24
N THR A 127 -10.22 19.16 29.24
CA THR A 127 -9.67 20.52 29.12
C THR A 127 -10.76 21.56 28.96
N THR A 128 -11.71 21.28 28.08
CA THR A 128 -12.87 22.17 27.82
C THR A 128 -13.67 22.38 29.09
N ASP A 129 -13.92 21.31 29.84
CA ASP A 129 -14.70 21.39 31.09
C ASP A 129 -13.94 22.13 32.19
N LYS A 130 -12.61 21.94 32.33
CA LYS A 130 -11.77 22.75 33.22
C LYS A 130 -11.76 24.23 32.85
N LEU A 131 -11.72 24.56 31.55
CA LEU A 131 -11.84 25.95 31.09
C LEU A 131 -13.22 26.53 31.38
N LYS A 132 -14.28 25.80 31.13
CA LYS A 132 -15.65 26.23 31.46
C LYS A 132 -15.80 26.56 32.96
N GLU A 133 -15.25 25.71 33.81
CA GLU A 133 -15.31 25.92 35.26
C GLU A 133 -14.53 27.16 35.70
N LYS A 134 -13.25 27.27 35.27
CA LYS A 134 -12.36 28.40 35.63
C LYS A 134 -12.80 29.74 35.05
N MET A 135 -13.49 29.73 33.89
CA MET A 135 -13.89 30.92 33.15
C MET A 135 -15.42 31.14 33.15
N LYS A 136 -16.14 30.51 34.08
CA LYS A 136 -17.61 30.53 34.13
C LYS A 136 -18.18 31.95 34.12
N TYR A 137 -17.54 32.88 34.83
CA TYR A 137 -17.97 34.26 34.91
C TYR A 137 -17.80 35.01 33.58
N GLU A 138 -16.66 34.89 32.95
CA GLU A 138 -16.35 35.54 31.68
C GLU A 138 -17.20 34.94 30.54
N ILE A 139 -17.46 33.66 30.59
CA ILE A 139 -18.34 32.97 29.63
C ILE A 139 -19.78 33.49 29.79
N ALA A 140 -20.27 33.60 31.06
CA ALA A 140 -21.61 34.10 31.33
C ALA A 140 -21.79 35.57 30.89
N LYS A 141 -20.76 36.38 30.92
CA LYS A 141 -20.74 37.75 30.37
C LYS A 141 -20.63 37.82 28.85
N GLY A 142 -20.40 36.71 28.19
CA GLY A 142 -20.13 36.66 26.75
C GLY A 142 -18.76 37.22 26.34
N ASP A 143 -17.87 37.37 27.30
CA ASP A 143 -16.51 37.89 27.11
C ASP A 143 -15.55 36.79 26.56
N ILE A 144 -15.88 35.52 26.86
CA ILE A 144 -15.18 34.32 26.36
C ILE A 144 -16.18 33.37 25.73
N GLN A 145 -15.82 32.81 24.59
CA GLN A 145 -16.58 31.78 23.90
C GLN A 145 -15.72 30.54 23.73
N LEU A 146 -16.24 29.39 24.12
CA LEU A 146 -15.60 28.11 23.94
C LEU A 146 -16.35 27.32 22.87
N THR A 147 -15.66 26.88 21.82
CA THR A 147 -16.26 26.07 20.76
C THR A 147 -15.35 24.86 20.52
N GLU A 148 -15.94 23.69 20.59
CA GLU A 148 -15.27 22.43 20.28
C GLU A 148 -15.83 21.89 18.96
N SER A 149 -14.95 21.59 18.02
CA SER A 149 -15.31 21.05 16.71
C SER A 149 -14.16 20.29 16.09
N GLY A 150 -14.43 19.05 15.62
CA GLY A 150 -13.45 18.26 14.90
C GLY A 150 -12.15 17.98 15.68
N GLY A 151 -12.22 17.75 16.98
CA GLY A 151 -11.05 17.49 17.82
C GLY A 151 -10.18 18.73 18.08
N LYS A 152 -10.70 19.93 17.80
CA LYS A 152 -10.04 21.23 18.04
C LYS A 152 -10.84 22.02 19.06
N LEU A 153 -10.16 22.67 19.97
CA LEU A 153 -10.77 23.60 20.91
C LEU A 153 -10.41 25.02 20.49
N ARG A 154 -11.45 25.86 20.31
CA ARG A 154 -11.34 27.27 20.03
C ARG A 154 -11.80 28.07 21.25
N VAL A 155 -10.94 28.95 21.72
CA VAL A 155 -11.23 29.88 22.80
C VAL A 155 -11.24 31.30 22.21
N GLY A 156 -12.41 31.88 22.02
CA GLY A 156 -12.59 33.24 21.54
C GLY A 156 -12.63 34.20 22.71
N LEU A 157 -11.80 35.22 22.74
CA LEU A 157 -11.75 36.29 23.75
C LEU A 157 -12.06 37.62 23.07
N VAL A 158 -13.03 38.33 23.58
CA VAL A 158 -13.38 39.66 23.08
C VAL A 158 -12.28 40.66 23.36
N ASP A 159 -11.94 41.50 22.39
CA ASP A 159 -10.84 42.45 22.38
C ASP A 159 -10.81 43.36 23.65
N LYS A 160 -11.94 43.94 24.04
CA LYS A 160 -12.09 44.88 25.18
C LYS A 160 -11.64 44.29 26.54
N ILE A 161 -11.49 42.95 26.66
CA ILE A 161 -11.03 42.30 27.88
C ILE A 161 -9.52 42.27 27.91
N LEU A 162 -8.88 42.10 26.75
CA LEU A 162 -7.46 41.90 26.62
C LEU A 162 -6.70 43.23 26.42
N PHE A 163 -7.30 44.19 25.71
CA PHE A 163 -6.63 45.40 25.28
C PHE A 163 -7.38 46.65 25.63
N ASP A 164 -6.68 47.72 25.91
CA ASP A 164 -7.25 49.05 25.97
C ASP A 164 -7.55 49.60 24.58
N SER A 165 -8.40 50.63 24.50
CA SER A 165 -8.87 51.16 23.20
C SER A 165 -7.68 51.67 22.35
N GLY A 166 -7.53 51.05 21.18
CA GLY A 166 -6.47 51.40 20.24
C GLY A 166 -5.10 50.83 20.57
N GLU A 167 -4.94 50.06 21.61
CA GLU A 167 -3.67 49.44 21.98
C GLU A 167 -3.57 48.00 21.50
N ALA A 168 -2.31 47.54 21.31
CA ALA A 168 -1.99 46.15 21.08
C ALA A 168 -1.30 45.52 22.29
N ALA A 169 -0.88 46.29 23.26
CA ALA A 169 -0.34 45.77 24.53
C ALA A 169 -1.46 45.19 25.37
N VAL A 170 -1.20 44.04 26.01
CA VAL A 170 -2.16 43.40 26.88
C VAL A 170 -2.35 44.26 28.12
N SER A 171 -3.59 44.56 28.48
CA SER A 171 -3.93 45.31 29.68
C SER A 171 -3.76 44.43 30.93
N LYS A 172 -3.61 45.04 32.11
CA LYS A 172 -3.55 44.33 33.42
C LYS A 172 -4.73 43.39 33.64
N ARG A 173 -5.92 43.81 33.18
CA ARG A 173 -7.12 42.97 33.21
C ARG A 173 -6.97 41.77 32.26
N GLY A 174 -6.44 42.00 31.08
CA GLY A 174 -6.16 40.98 30.07
C GLY A 174 -5.17 39.96 30.57
N GLU A 175 -4.09 40.38 31.21
CA GLU A 175 -3.08 39.52 31.83
C GLU A 175 -3.73 38.53 32.82
N GLY A 176 -4.60 39.02 33.71
CA GLY A 176 -5.35 38.17 34.66
C GLY A 176 -6.27 37.14 33.99
N VAL A 177 -6.89 37.49 32.86
CA VAL A 177 -7.71 36.56 32.07
C VAL A 177 -6.83 35.53 31.36
N LEU A 178 -5.78 35.99 30.68
CA LEU A 178 -4.83 35.11 30.00
C LEU A 178 -4.14 34.15 30.97
N ALA A 179 -3.72 34.60 32.15
CA ALA A 179 -3.10 33.73 33.15
C ALA A 179 -4.00 32.56 33.56
N ARG A 180 -5.34 32.80 33.73
CA ARG A 180 -6.27 31.71 34.02
C ARG A 180 -6.45 30.74 32.85
N VAL A 181 -6.49 31.25 31.61
CA VAL A 181 -6.53 30.41 30.41
C VAL A 181 -5.25 29.59 30.31
N CYS A 182 -4.10 30.23 30.50
CA CYS A 182 -2.78 29.62 30.43
C CYS A 182 -2.59 28.50 31.46
N ALA A 183 -3.09 28.69 32.69
CA ALA A 183 -3.00 27.66 33.74
C ALA A 183 -3.71 26.34 33.35
N VAL A 184 -4.65 26.38 32.40
CA VAL A 184 -5.26 25.17 31.83
C VAL A 184 -4.51 24.71 30.59
N LEU A 185 -4.11 25.63 29.71
CA LEU A 185 -3.43 25.30 28.46
C LEU A 185 -2.00 24.78 28.65
N ALA A 186 -1.32 25.21 29.72
CA ALA A 186 0.04 24.74 30.03
C ALA A 186 0.08 23.23 30.36
N SER A 187 -1.01 22.68 30.89
CA SER A 187 -1.09 21.24 31.19
C SER A 187 -1.23 20.33 29.97
N ILE A 188 -1.39 20.90 28.77
CA ILE A 188 -1.58 20.15 27.51
C ILE A 188 -0.30 20.27 26.71
N GLU A 189 0.59 19.27 26.79
CA GLU A 189 1.91 19.36 26.17
C GLU A 189 1.95 18.99 24.68
N ASP A 190 0.98 18.23 24.20
CA ASP A 190 0.93 17.60 22.87
C ASP A 190 0.21 18.43 21.80
N ARG A 191 -0.19 19.68 22.11
CA ARG A 191 -0.97 20.53 21.20
C ARG A 191 -0.25 21.82 20.86
N GLN A 192 -0.43 22.26 19.61
CA GLN A 192 -0.03 23.57 19.15
C GLN A 192 -1.14 24.59 19.48
N ILE A 193 -0.75 25.78 19.90
CA ILE A 193 -1.64 26.89 20.20
C ILE A 193 -1.43 27.97 19.14
N GLN A 194 -2.41 28.12 18.26
CA GLN A 194 -2.46 29.21 17.30
C GLN A 194 -3.26 30.37 17.90
N VAL A 195 -2.63 31.51 17.99
CA VAL A 195 -3.25 32.78 18.43
C VAL A 195 -3.59 33.60 17.19
N SER A 196 -4.86 33.88 16.99
CA SER A 196 -5.38 34.59 15.81
C SER A 196 -6.03 35.91 16.23
N GLY A 197 -5.52 37.01 15.67
CA GLY A 197 -6.09 38.34 15.88
C GLY A 197 -7.09 38.70 14.79
N HIS A 198 -8.21 39.29 15.20
CA HIS A 198 -9.27 39.77 14.31
C HIS A 198 -9.69 41.20 14.70
N THR A 199 -10.04 42.02 13.70
CA THR A 199 -10.60 43.35 13.89
C THR A 199 -12.00 43.45 13.31
N ASP A 200 -12.67 44.56 13.54
CA ASP A 200 -13.81 44.97 12.72
C ASP A 200 -13.31 45.72 11.46
N ASN A 201 -14.24 46.27 10.69
CA ASN A 201 -13.94 47.03 9.46
C ASN A 201 -13.78 48.52 9.67
N GLU A 202 -13.70 49.00 10.93
CA GLU A 202 -13.40 50.41 11.17
C GLU A 202 -11.94 50.72 10.81
N PRO A 203 -11.69 51.84 10.11
CA PRO A 203 -10.34 52.25 9.79
C PRO A 203 -9.51 52.53 11.04
N ILE A 204 -8.21 52.25 10.96
CA ILE A 204 -7.27 52.59 12.02
C ILE A 204 -7.27 54.11 12.25
N SER A 205 -7.33 54.56 13.49
CA SER A 205 -7.29 55.98 13.85
C SER A 205 -5.95 56.62 13.40
N GLU A 206 -5.97 57.91 13.03
CA GLU A 206 -4.80 58.61 12.55
C GLU A 206 -3.61 58.55 13.55
N LYS A 207 -3.90 58.54 14.85
CA LYS A 207 -2.87 58.42 15.90
C LYS A 207 -2.09 57.11 15.86
N LEU A 208 -2.74 56.04 15.37
CA LEU A 208 -2.18 54.69 15.35
C LEU A 208 -1.62 54.28 13.99
N LYS A 209 -1.94 55.02 12.91
CA LYS A 209 -1.52 54.71 11.54
C LYS A 209 0.00 54.60 11.38
N HIS A 210 0.77 55.39 12.14
CA HIS A 210 2.22 55.29 12.13
C HIS A 210 2.74 53.95 12.66
N GLN A 211 2.03 53.36 13.60
CA GLN A 211 2.41 52.09 14.21
C GLN A 211 1.73 50.89 13.54
N TYR A 212 0.44 51.06 13.18
CA TYR A 212 -0.37 50.04 12.53
C TYR A 212 -1.06 50.67 11.32
N PRO A 213 -0.49 50.60 10.13
CA PRO A 213 -1.05 51.20 8.92
C PRO A 213 -2.46 50.70 8.58
N THR A 214 -2.72 49.41 8.81
CA THR A 214 -3.99 48.77 8.51
C THR A 214 -4.42 47.81 9.63
N ASN A 215 -5.63 47.27 9.51
CA ASN A 215 -6.15 46.24 10.39
C ASN A 215 -5.33 44.93 10.38
N TRP A 216 -4.53 44.68 9.32
CA TRP A 216 -3.62 43.55 9.28
C TRP A 216 -2.53 43.69 10.35
N GLU A 217 -1.80 44.80 10.38
CA GLU A 217 -0.70 45.01 11.31
C GLU A 217 -1.20 45.02 12.75
N LEU A 218 -2.34 45.67 13.03
CA LEU A 218 -2.94 45.69 14.36
C LEU A 218 -3.31 44.28 14.86
N SER A 219 -3.94 43.51 13.99
CA SER A 219 -4.37 42.14 14.36
C SER A 219 -3.18 41.21 14.62
N VAL A 220 -2.12 41.30 13.79
CA VAL A 220 -0.87 40.54 13.98
C VAL A 220 -0.15 40.97 15.27
N ALA A 221 -0.03 42.29 15.51
CA ALA A 221 0.63 42.80 16.71
C ALA A 221 -0.06 42.34 17.99
N ARG A 222 -1.39 42.35 18.04
CA ARG A 222 -2.19 41.86 19.15
C ARG A 222 -1.97 40.36 19.38
N ALA A 223 -2.04 39.56 18.32
CA ALA A 223 -1.76 38.12 18.39
C ALA A 223 -0.34 37.84 18.89
N THR A 224 0.64 38.58 18.42
CA THR A 224 2.05 38.46 18.83
C THR A 224 2.25 38.79 20.33
N ASN A 225 1.60 39.85 20.83
CA ASN A 225 1.68 40.21 22.24
C ASN A 225 1.03 39.16 23.15
N VAL A 226 -0.07 38.57 22.71
CA VAL A 226 -0.64 37.41 23.42
C VAL A 226 0.31 36.21 23.41
N VAL A 227 0.93 35.91 22.27
CA VAL A 227 1.95 34.83 22.15
C VAL A 227 3.13 35.07 23.11
N ARG A 228 3.63 36.33 23.17
CA ARG A 228 4.69 36.68 24.14
C ARG A 228 4.27 36.46 25.57
N PHE A 229 3.05 36.88 25.94
CA PHE A 229 2.51 36.64 27.27
C PHE A 229 2.44 35.13 27.58
N LEU A 230 1.97 34.30 26.63
CA LEU A 230 1.92 32.85 26.78
C LEU A 230 3.32 32.25 26.99
N GLN A 231 4.33 32.76 26.30
CA GLN A 231 5.71 32.30 26.40
C GLN A 231 6.37 32.75 27.69
N GLU A 232 6.27 34.02 28.04
CA GLU A 232 7.01 34.66 29.13
C GLU A 232 6.40 34.39 30.49
N GLU A 233 5.09 34.53 30.62
CA GLU A 233 4.36 34.42 31.89
C GLU A 233 3.79 33.03 32.15
N ALA A 234 3.39 32.33 31.11
CA ALA A 234 2.80 31.00 31.23
C ALA A 234 3.77 29.85 30.90
N SER A 235 5.02 30.16 30.58
CA SER A 235 6.07 29.19 30.25
C SER A 235 5.69 28.20 29.15
N VAL A 236 4.82 28.58 28.21
CA VAL A 236 4.45 27.74 27.08
C VAL A 236 5.63 27.71 26.10
N PRO A 237 6.12 26.53 25.69
CA PRO A 237 7.24 26.43 24.75
C PRO A 237 6.95 27.15 23.43
N ALA A 238 7.91 27.95 22.95
CA ALA A 238 7.74 28.78 21.76
C ALA A 238 7.45 27.97 20.49
N ASP A 239 7.92 26.75 20.40
CA ASP A 239 7.68 25.83 19.27
C ASP A 239 6.22 25.31 19.19
N ARG A 240 5.45 25.54 20.22
CA ARG A 240 4.00 25.25 20.28
C ARG A 240 3.14 26.47 19.94
N LEU A 241 3.75 27.66 19.80
CA LEU A 241 3.02 28.90 19.65
C LEU A 241 3.09 29.41 18.19
N VAL A 242 1.95 29.83 17.68
CA VAL A 242 1.85 30.48 16.35
C VAL A 242 1.03 31.76 16.51
N ALA A 243 1.54 32.88 16.03
CA ALA A 243 0.80 34.13 15.91
C ALA A 243 0.28 34.30 14.48
N SER A 244 -0.96 34.70 14.31
CA SER A 244 -1.56 35.04 13.03
C SER A 244 -2.51 36.22 13.16
N GLY A 245 -2.65 37.03 12.11
CA GLY A 245 -3.62 38.11 12.04
C GLY A 245 -4.48 37.96 10.80
N TYR A 246 -5.76 38.23 10.93
CA TYR A 246 -6.73 38.13 9.84
C TYR A 246 -7.36 39.51 9.48
N GLY A 247 -6.98 40.57 10.22
CA GLY A 247 -7.62 41.87 10.05
C GLY A 247 -9.14 41.77 10.17
N GLU A 248 -9.84 42.45 9.29
CA GLU A 248 -11.32 42.52 9.22
C GLU A 248 -11.95 41.42 8.35
N TYR A 249 -11.14 40.55 7.73
CA TYR A 249 -11.58 39.66 6.65
C TYR A 249 -12.22 38.35 7.08
N GLN A 250 -12.29 38.11 8.39
CA GLN A 250 -13.00 36.94 8.94
C GLN A 250 -14.02 37.37 10.01
N PRO A 251 -15.07 38.10 9.63
CA PRO A 251 -16.11 38.53 10.57
C PRO A 251 -17.00 37.36 11.01
N ILE A 252 -17.39 37.36 12.30
CA ILE A 252 -18.39 36.45 12.88
C ILE A 252 -19.68 37.15 13.18
N GLY A 253 -19.74 38.46 13.10
CA GLY A 253 -20.91 39.31 13.28
C GLY A 253 -21.02 40.37 12.19
N SER A 254 -22.20 41.00 12.07
CA SER A 254 -22.39 42.07 11.09
C SER A 254 -21.57 43.31 11.46
N ASN A 255 -20.69 43.75 10.61
CA ASN A 255 -19.94 45.03 10.77
C ASN A 255 -20.84 46.27 10.74
N ARG A 256 -22.12 46.16 10.30
CA ARG A 256 -23.09 47.25 10.28
C ARG A 256 -23.59 47.66 11.66
N THR A 257 -23.48 46.76 12.63
CA THR A 257 -23.96 46.99 14.01
C THR A 257 -22.78 47.09 14.98
N ALA A 258 -22.90 47.95 15.98
CA ALA A 258 -21.89 48.07 17.04
C ALA A 258 -21.65 46.73 17.79
N ALA A 259 -22.75 45.99 18.04
CA ALA A 259 -22.66 44.69 18.66
C ALA A 259 -21.94 43.64 17.80
N GLY A 260 -22.15 43.67 16.48
CA GLY A 260 -21.46 42.76 15.56
C GLY A 260 -19.97 43.11 15.43
N ARG A 261 -19.65 44.43 15.33
CA ARG A 261 -18.25 44.88 15.35
C ARG A 261 -17.53 44.43 16.63
N ALA A 262 -18.17 44.57 17.79
CA ALA A 262 -17.60 44.14 19.06
C ALA A 262 -17.30 42.63 19.10
N LYS A 263 -18.09 41.78 18.43
CA LYS A 263 -17.81 40.34 18.26
C LYS A 263 -16.66 40.06 17.31
N ASN A 264 -16.53 40.92 16.26
CA ASN A 264 -15.47 40.76 15.27
C ASN A 264 -14.09 41.10 15.86
N ARG A 265 -14.00 42.12 16.73
CA ARG A 265 -12.79 42.46 17.49
C ARG A 265 -12.57 41.40 18.56
N ARG A 266 -11.72 40.42 18.24
CA ARG A 266 -11.45 39.28 19.13
C ARG A 266 -10.05 38.68 18.92
N ILE A 267 -9.58 37.96 19.90
CA ILE A 267 -8.47 37.02 19.80
C ILE A 267 -9.05 35.59 19.89
N GLU A 268 -8.65 34.73 18.98
CA GLU A 268 -8.95 33.31 19.03
C GLU A 268 -7.70 32.51 19.37
N LEU A 269 -7.79 31.65 20.37
CA LEU A 269 -6.78 30.64 20.68
C LEU A 269 -7.32 29.32 20.13
N LEU A 270 -6.66 28.76 19.14
CA LEU A 270 -7.01 27.48 18.53
C LEU A 270 -6.01 26.42 18.94
N LEU A 271 -6.49 25.42 19.69
CA LEU A 271 -5.70 24.25 20.03
C LEU A 271 -5.88 23.19 18.96
N THR A 272 -4.78 22.85 18.33
CA THR A 272 -4.71 21.80 17.30
C THR A 272 -3.72 20.71 17.73
N PRO A 273 -3.92 19.46 17.31
CA PRO A 273 -2.88 18.45 17.45
C PRO A 273 -1.56 18.98 16.87
N SER A 274 -0.45 18.76 17.56
CA SER A 274 0.86 19.21 17.08
C SER A 274 1.21 18.48 15.79
N LEU A 275 1.30 19.24 14.69
CA LEU A 275 1.81 18.75 13.40
C LEU A 275 3.35 18.86 13.32
N ALA A 276 3.99 19.35 14.40
CA ALA A 276 5.43 19.44 14.41
C ALA A 276 6.01 18.03 14.24
N PRO A 277 6.83 17.76 13.24
CA PRO A 277 7.56 16.51 13.17
C PRO A 277 8.32 16.37 14.49
N LYS A 278 8.13 15.22 15.18
CA LYS A 278 8.91 14.90 16.39
C LYS A 278 10.35 15.34 16.14
N ARG A 279 10.85 16.32 16.89
CA ARG A 279 12.20 16.86 16.68
C ARG A 279 13.14 15.69 16.54
N ILE A 280 13.74 15.53 15.36
CA ILE A 280 14.83 14.58 15.17
C ILE A 280 15.86 14.98 16.21
N SER A 281 16.08 14.13 17.21
CA SER A 281 17.02 14.43 18.27
C SER A 281 18.37 14.81 17.65
N LYS A 282 19.10 15.77 18.24
CA LYS A 282 20.44 16.15 17.76
C LYS A 282 21.38 14.94 17.61
N ALA A 283 21.09 13.83 18.30
CA ALA A 283 21.77 12.55 18.16
C ALA A 283 21.50 11.88 16.80
N ALA A 284 20.25 11.89 16.33
CA ALA A 284 19.88 11.29 15.03
C ALA A 284 20.40 12.11 13.83
N LEU A 285 20.66 13.41 14.01
CA LEU A 285 21.32 14.25 13.00
C LEU A 285 22.82 13.98 12.91
N LYS A 286 23.48 13.61 14.03
CA LYS A 286 24.90 13.23 14.03
C LYS A 286 25.20 11.94 13.27
N ASP A 287 24.27 10.99 13.29
CA ASP A 287 24.43 9.71 12.57
C ASP A 287 24.28 9.85 11.05
N ARG A 288 23.52 10.84 10.56
CA ARG A 288 23.40 11.10 9.12
C ARG A 288 24.63 11.75 8.46
N HIS A 289 25.54 12.30 9.26
CA HIS A 289 26.77 12.94 8.76
C HIS A 289 28.02 12.08 8.97
N LYS A 290 27.87 10.78 9.27
CA LYS A 290 29.01 9.87 9.28
C LYS A 290 29.32 9.45 7.84
N PRO A 291 30.38 9.94 7.19
CA PRO A 291 30.69 9.54 5.82
C PRO A 291 30.97 8.04 5.80
N GLU A 292 30.28 7.33 4.93
CA GLU A 292 30.43 5.89 4.70
C GLU A 292 31.86 5.61 4.15
N LYS A 293 32.79 5.25 5.02
CA LYS A 293 34.19 4.90 4.68
C LYS A 293 34.28 3.52 4.00
N LYS A 294 33.43 3.17 3.05
CA LYS A 294 33.40 1.83 2.44
C LYS A 294 33.79 1.72 0.96
N HIS A 295 34.21 2.78 0.28
CA HIS A 295 34.58 2.64 -1.14
C HIS A 295 36.00 3.12 -1.54
N ALA A 296 36.94 3.28 -0.59
CA ALA A 296 38.31 3.68 -0.91
C ALA A 296 39.35 2.53 -0.99
N ALA A 297 38.95 1.28 -0.72
CA ALA A 297 39.89 0.15 -0.70
C ALA A 297 39.98 -0.64 -2.01
N ALA A 298 39.09 -0.45 -2.98
CA ALA A 298 39.09 -1.22 -4.23
C ALA A 298 39.85 -0.58 -5.40
N ALA A 299 40.33 0.65 -5.25
CA ALA A 299 41.02 1.36 -6.37
C ALA A 299 42.56 1.27 -6.34
N LYS A 300 43.17 0.57 -5.39
CA LYS A 300 44.67 0.45 -5.33
C LYS A 300 45.25 -0.90 -5.75
N SER A 301 44.45 -1.87 -6.17
CA SER A 301 44.92 -3.19 -6.59
C SER A 301 45.10 -3.37 -8.11
N GLY A 302 44.79 -2.39 -8.95
CA GLY A 302 44.79 -2.52 -10.41
C GLY A 302 46.01 -1.98 -11.16
N LYS A 303 47.14 -1.63 -10.48
CA LYS A 303 48.28 -0.98 -11.16
C LYS A 303 49.61 -1.62 -10.83
N ARG A 304 49.72 -2.95 -10.97
CA ARG A 304 51.03 -3.67 -11.05
C ARG A 304 50.87 -4.92 -11.91
N HIS A 305 50.97 -4.80 -13.23
CA HIS A 305 51.48 -5.79 -14.19
C HIS A 305 51.37 -5.23 -15.59
N ARG A 306 52.37 -4.45 -15.97
CA ARG A 306 52.87 -4.30 -17.35
C ARG A 306 54.24 -3.61 -17.31
N ARG A 307 55.25 -4.47 -17.26
CA ARG A 307 56.53 -4.29 -17.95
C ARG A 307 57.07 -5.67 -18.23
#